data_8d9c86dca6e4b10679c8adb8afee757a
#
_entry.id   8d9c86dca6e4b10679c8adb8afee757a
#
_cell.length_a   1.000
_cell.length_b   1.000
_cell.length_c   1.000
_cell.angle_alpha   90.00
_cell.angle_beta   90.00
_cell.angle_gamma   90.00
#
_symmetry.space_group_name_H-M   'P 1'
#
loop_
_entity.id
_entity.type
_entity.pdbx_description
1 polymer ?
#
loop_
_entity_poly.entity_id
_entity_poly.type
_entity_poly.pdbx_seq_one_letter_code
_entity_poly.pdbx_strand_id
1 'polypeptide(L)'
;MLKLSSFNTKRCRHELGICISSLQPKSYDDVIYKLKELSSLTKFDFIEGINDREIMLSLIKDYPCYTLGSLIRDPNGDIYQQFEDSCILAKDLNIKYLMFGGYQVRIKNKIDYAKFFGLAKKYNRHLLLEPLKGTYPGALEEVVKLQEQYGESDLHLCLKNTEINHDDFYKYIDKVKNCHISFELYLKYYKELKNLKRFTLEI
;
A
#
# COMPACT_ATOMS: atom_id res chain seq x y z
N MET A 1 16.43 6.77 -19.43
CA MET A 1 15.31 7.73 -19.48
C MET A 1 14.16 7.10 -20.28
N LEU A 2 13.24 6.45 -19.60
CA LEU A 2 12.08 5.80 -20.23
C LEU A 2 11.11 6.90 -20.68
N LYS A 3 10.84 6.97 -21.98
CA LYS A 3 9.81 7.86 -22.54
C LYS A 3 8.44 7.29 -22.17
N LEU A 4 7.82 7.79 -21.12
CA LEU A 4 6.42 7.55 -20.74
C LEU A 4 5.44 8.30 -21.66
N SER A 5 5.80 8.47 -22.96
CA SER A 5 4.98 9.23 -23.90
C SER A 5 3.69 8.48 -24.24
N SER A 6 2.57 9.08 -23.87
CA SER A 6 1.22 8.81 -24.35
C SER A 6 0.55 7.51 -23.90
N PHE A 7 0.44 7.28 -22.59
CA PHE A 7 -0.61 6.38 -22.11
C PHE A 7 -1.97 7.09 -22.25
N ASN A 8 -2.72 6.68 -23.26
CA ASN A 8 -4.09 7.15 -23.47
C ASN A 8 -5.01 6.45 -22.43
N THR A 9 -5.05 6.98 -21.19
CA THR A 9 -5.80 6.43 -20.05
C THR A 9 -7.32 6.44 -20.24
N LYS A 10 -7.83 6.93 -21.36
CA LYS A 10 -9.28 6.97 -21.65
C LYS A 10 -9.98 5.61 -21.76
N ARG A 11 -9.23 4.50 -21.77
CA ARG A 11 -9.79 3.13 -21.87
C ARG A 11 -9.71 2.29 -20.59
N CYS A 12 -9.02 2.75 -19.55
CA CYS A 12 -8.88 1.98 -18.32
C CYS A 12 -9.84 2.51 -17.27
N ARG A 13 -10.70 1.63 -16.75
CA ARG A 13 -11.56 1.89 -15.59
C ARG A 13 -10.78 1.80 -14.26
N HIS A 14 -9.44 1.78 -14.31
CA HIS A 14 -8.59 1.64 -13.14
C HIS A 14 -8.15 3.00 -12.64
N GLU A 15 -8.18 3.16 -11.33
CA GLU A 15 -7.51 4.27 -10.64
C GLU A 15 -6.03 3.91 -10.47
N LEU A 16 -5.16 4.78 -10.91
CA LEU A 16 -3.71 4.65 -10.78
C LEU A 16 -3.20 5.53 -9.65
N GLY A 17 -2.51 4.93 -8.70
CA GLY A 17 -1.91 5.63 -7.57
C GLY A 17 -0.40 5.61 -7.59
N ILE A 18 0.21 6.47 -6.77
CA ILE A 18 1.65 6.51 -6.51
C ILE A 18 1.91 6.19 -5.04
N CYS A 19 2.83 5.27 -4.79
CA CYS A 19 3.32 4.99 -3.44
C CYS A 19 4.33 6.06 -3.02
N ILE A 20 3.97 6.90 -2.04
CA ILE A 20 4.86 7.98 -1.57
C ILE A 20 6.14 7.43 -0.95
N SER A 21 6.07 6.30 -0.26
CA SER A 21 7.28 5.70 0.34
C SER A 21 8.30 5.24 -0.70
N SER A 22 7.88 4.82 -1.88
CA SER A 22 8.79 4.41 -2.96
C SER A 22 9.59 5.57 -3.53
N LEU A 23 9.09 6.80 -3.39
CA LEU A 23 9.81 8.00 -3.79
C LEU A 23 11.02 8.31 -2.87
N GLN A 24 11.14 7.63 -1.73
CA GLN A 24 12.19 7.86 -0.73
C GLN A 24 12.35 9.35 -0.38
N PRO A 25 11.28 10.03 0.05
CA PRO A 25 11.29 11.47 0.25
C PRO A 25 12.20 11.86 1.42
N LYS A 26 12.98 12.92 1.21
CA LYS A 26 13.84 13.50 2.26
C LYS A 26 13.15 14.60 3.04
N SER A 27 12.14 15.22 2.45
CA SER A 27 11.35 16.31 3.03
C SER A 27 10.01 16.42 2.32
N TYR A 28 9.13 17.28 2.85
CA TYR A 28 7.86 17.62 2.19
C TYR A 28 8.09 18.23 0.79
N ASP A 29 9.01 19.18 0.68
CA ASP A 29 9.30 19.84 -0.61
C ASP A 29 9.80 18.83 -1.65
N ASP A 30 10.59 17.85 -1.23
CA ASP A 30 11.06 16.77 -2.09
C ASP A 30 9.89 15.88 -2.60
N VAL A 31 8.90 15.59 -1.73
CA VAL A 31 7.68 14.90 -2.16
C VAL A 31 6.95 15.70 -3.23
N ILE A 32 6.68 16.96 -2.97
CA ILE A 32 5.95 17.82 -3.91
C ILE A 32 6.69 17.96 -5.24
N TYR A 33 8.00 18.12 -5.19
CA TYR A 33 8.82 18.17 -6.39
C TYR A 33 8.68 16.90 -7.23
N LYS A 34 8.87 15.73 -6.60
CA LYS A 34 8.77 14.42 -7.26
C LYS A 34 7.36 14.14 -7.80
N LEU A 35 6.31 14.50 -7.06
CA LEU A 35 4.94 14.33 -7.53
C LEU A 35 4.64 15.23 -8.74
N LYS A 36 5.13 16.47 -8.76
CA LYS A 36 5.00 17.37 -9.93
C LYS A 36 5.73 16.83 -11.14
N GLU A 37 6.95 16.33 -10.96
CA GLU A 37 7.72 15.70 -12.02
C GLU A 37 6.98 14.48 -12.60
N LEU A 38 6.47 13.59 -11.75
CA LEU A 38 5.67 12.44 -12.16
C LEU A 38 4.37 12.84 -12.84
N SER A 39 3.66 13.86 -12.35
CA SER A 39 2.42 14.35 -12.94
C SER A 39 2.63 14.92 -14.36
N SER A 40 3.84 15.37 -14.68
CA SER A 40 4.19 15.77 -16.04
C SER A 40 4.39 14.60 -16.99
N LEU A 41 4.67 13.42 -16.47
CA LEU A 41 4.94 12.19 -17.22
C LEU A 41 3.71 11.29 -17.35
N THR A 42 2.89 11.21 -16.30
CA THR A 42 1.68 10.40 -16.27
C THR A 42 0.62 11.00 -15.35
N LYS A 43 -0.65 10.75 -15.68
CA LYS A 43 -1.75 11.09 -14.78
C LYS A 43 -1.92 9.98 -13.77
N PHE A 44 -1.93 10.34 -12.48
CA PHE A 44 -2.36 9.45 -11.42
C PHE A 44 -3.57 10.03 -10.67
N ASP A 45 -4.37 9.16 -10.08
CA ASP A 45 -5.69 9.50 -9.54
C ASP A 45 -5.69 9.60 -8.01
N PHE A 46 -4.72 8.95 -7.35
CA PHE A 46 -4.59 8.92 -5.90
C PHE A 46 -3.13 8.70 -5.45
N ILE A 47 -2.91 8.82 -4.15
CA ILE A 47 -1.64 8.46 -3.50
C ILE A 47 -1.86 7.35 -2.49
N GLU A 48 -0.83 6.53 -2.26
CA GLU A 48 -0.67 5.78 -1.04
C GLU A 48 0.21 6.58 -0.09
N GLY A 49 -0.33 6.88 1.08
CA GLY A 49 0.29 7.77 2.04
C GLY A 49 1.35 7.09 2.91
N ILE A 50 2.01 7.90 3.72
CA ILE A 50 3.01 7.48 4.71
C ILE A 50 2.62 7.97 6.09
N ASN A 51 3.16 7.34 7.13
CA ASN A 51 2.95 7.76 8.52
C ASN A 51 3.74 9.05 8.83
N ASP A 52 3.36 10.16 8.17
CA ASP A 52 3.87 11.50 8.40
C ASP A 52 2.73 12.50 8.33
N ARG A 53 2.36 13.06 9.50
CA ARG A 53 1.18 13.90 9.64
C ARG A 53 1.27 15.19 8.80
N GLU A 54 2.42 15.84 8.81
CA GLU A 54 2.61 17.13 8.11
C GLU A 54 2.56 16.94 6.60
N ILE A 55 3.27 15.93 6.12
CA ILE A 55 3.25 15.55 4.71
C ILE A 55 1.82 15.17 4.29
N MET A 56 1.15 14.31 5.04
CA MET A 56 -0.18 13.84 4.70
C MET A 56 -1.23 14.96 4.70
N LEU A 57 -1.26 15.83 5.71
CA LEU A 57 -2.19 16.96 5.76
C LEU A 57 -2.05 17.89 4.55
N SER A 58 -0.87 17.99 4.01
CA SER A 58 -0.61 18.81 2.83
C SER A 58 -1.02 18.11 1.54
N LEU A 59 -0.75 16.79 1.42
CA LEU A 59 -1.01 16.04 0.19
C LEU A 59 -2.49 15.70 -0.03
N ILE A 60 -3.24 15.39 1.03
CA ILE A 60 -4.66 14.98 0.89
C ILE A 60 -5.58 16.09 0.38
N LYS A 61 -5.13 17.33 0.36
CA LYS A 61 -5.87 18.47 -0.24
C LYS A 61 -5.95 18.34 -1.75
N ASP A 62 -4.89 17.81 -2.36
CA ASP A 62 -4.74 17.72 -3.81
C ASP A 62 -4.91 16.29 -4.34
N TYR A 63 -4.64 15.29 -3.52
CA TYR A 63 -4.66 13.88 -3.90
C TYR A 63 -5.48 13.03 -2.94
N PRO A 64 -6.50 12.29 -3.43
CA PRO A 64 -7.18 11.28 -2.63
C PRO A 64 -6.18 10.26 -2.08
N CYS A 65 -6.38 9.82 -0.83
CA CYS A 65 -5.57 8.79 -0.20
C CYS A 65 -6.49 7.74 0.43
N TYR A 66 -6.32 6.47 0.04
CA TYR A 66 -7.15 5.37 0.53
C TYR A 66 -6.41 4.44 1.47
N THR A 67 -5.08 4.42 1.38
CA THR A 67 -4.21 3.51 2.11
C THR A 67 -3.05 4.29 2.71
N LEU A 68 -2.74 4.01 3.97
CA LEU A 68 -1.55 4.51 4.66
C LEU A 68 -0.57 3.35 4.81
N GLY A 69 0.63 3.51 4.25
CA GLY A 69 1.77 2.59 4.39
C GLY A 69 2.83 3.12 5.34
N SER A 70 3.98 2.45 5.38
CA SER A 70 5.14 2.84 6.21
C SER A 70 4.78 3.14 7.67
N LEU A 71 3.97 2.24 8.28
CA LEU A 71 3.32 2.44 9.57
C LEU A 71 4.32 2.46 10.74
N ILE A 72 5.44 1.76 10.60
CA ILE A 72 6.51 1.67 11.60
C ILE A 72 7.76 2.32 11.03
N ARG A 73 8.21 3.41 11.66
CA ARG A 73 9.41 4.17 11.26
C ARG A 73 10.68 3.69 11.95
N ASP A 74 10.56 3.40 13.23
CA ASP A 74 11.67 2.88 14.04
C ASP A 74 11.36 1.45 14.50
N PRO A 75 11.97 0.44 13.86
CA PRO A 75 11.76 -0.96 14.24
C PRO A 75 12.34 -1.32 15.61
N ASN A 76 13.17 -0.46 16.20
CA ASN A 76 13.74 -0.66 17.54
C ASN A 76 12.92 0.02 18.65
N GLY A 77 11.98 0.89 18.27
CA GLY A 77 11.07 1.58 19.18
C GLY A 77 9.84 0.74 19.54
N ASP A 78 8.89 1.35 20.26
CA ASP A 78 7.59 0.71 20.51
C ASP A 78 6.76 0.66 19.23
N ILE A 79 6.76 -0.50 18.58
CA ILE A 79 6.05 -0.73 17.32
C ILE A 79 4.53 -0.65 17.47
N TYR A 80 3.99 -0.98 18.63
CA TYR A 80 2.55 -0.91 18.88
C TYR A 80 2.08 0.52 19.05
N GLN A 81 2.89 1.35 19.72
CA GLN A 81 2.60 2.77 19.82
C GLN A 81 2.66 3.44 18.45
N GLN A 82 3.70 3.18 17.65
CA GLN A 82 3.83 3.73 16.30
C GLN A 82 2.68 3.27 15.40
N PHE A 83 2.22 2.02 15.55
CA PHE A 83 1.07 1.52 14.82
C PHE A 83 -0.23 2.21 15.28
N GLU A 84 -0.41 2.41 16.59
CA GLU A 84 -1.56 3.15 17.12
C GLU A 84 -1.59 4.60 16.62
N ASP A 85 -0.44 5.27 16.59
CA ASP A 85 -0.30 6.63 16.03
C ASP A 85 -0.70 6.66 14.55
N SER A 86 -0.34 5.61 13.79
CA SER A 86 -0.77 5.44 12.41
C SER A 86 -2.29 5.24 12.27
N CYS A 87 -2.91 4.50 13.19
CA CYS A 87 -4.37 4.33 13.25
C CYS A 87 -5.08 5.66 13.53
N ILE A 88 -4.54 6.47 14.46
CA ILE A 88 -5.05 7.80 14.79
C ILE A 88 -4.94 8.71 13.58
N LEU A 89 -3.77 8.76 12.94
CA LEU A 89 -3.56 9.56 11.73
C LEU A 89 -4.53 9.15 10.62
N ALA A 90 -4.66 7.86 10.35
CA ALA A 90 -5.59 7.36 9.34
C ALA A 90 -7.06 7.70 9.66
N LYS A 91 -7.43 7.68 10.95
CA LYS A 91 -8.77 8.10 11.40
C LYS A 91 -8.99 9.60 11.15
N ASP A 92 -8.06 10.44 11.57
CA ASP A 92 -8.14 11.90 11.42
C ASP A 92 -8.23 12.33 9.96
N LEU A 93 -7.52 11.63 9.08
CA LEU A 93 -7.49 11.89 7.64
C LEU A 93 -8.56 11.11 6.84
N ASN A 94 -9.42 10.35 7.51
CA ASN A 94 -10.42 9.48 6.90
C ASN A 94 -9.85 8.47 5.89
N ILE A 95 -8.63 7.99 6.12
CA ILE A 95 -7.98 6.94 5.32
C ILE A 95 -8.47 5.58 5.81
N LYS A 96 -9.04 4.78 4.91
CA LYS A 96 -9.72 3.53 5.27
C LYS A 96 -8.76 2.40 5.62
N TYR A 97 -7.70 2.23 4.86
CA TYR A 97 -6.81 1.09 4.91
C TYR A 97 -5.45 1.44 5.49
N LEU A 98 -4.93 0.53 6.31
CA LEU A 98 -3.55 0.54 6.79
C LEU A 98 -2.83 -0.63 6.13
N MET A 99 -1.70 -0.41 5.47
CA MET A 99 -0.93 -1.48 4.84
C MET A 99 0.35 -1.74 5.64
N PHE A 100 0.52 -2.98 6.07
CA PHE A 100 1.66 -3.42 6.86
C PHE A 100 2.42 -4.53 6.15
N GLY A 101 3.65 -4.24 5.77
CA GLY A 101 4.59 -5.22 5.23
C GLY A 101 5.57 -5.70 6.29
N GLY A 102 5.80 -7.00 6.35
CA GLY A 102 6.69 -7.61 7.35
C GLY A 102 8.15 -7.14 7.28
N TYR A 103 8.59 -6.60 6.13
CA TYR A 103 9.95 -6.04 6.00
C TYR A 103 10.19 -4.78 6.83
N GLN A 104 9.13 -4.04 7.17
CA GLN A 104 9.20 -2.87 8.04
C GLN A 104 9.66 -3.24 9.44
N VAL A 105 9.51 -4.52 9.76
CA VAL A 105 9.84 -5.07 11.05
C VAL A 105 10.81 -6.23 10.85
N ARG A 106 12.05 -5.95 10.53
CA ARG A 106 13.15 -6.91 10.74
C ARG A 106 13.37 -7.11 12.25
N ILE A 107 12.27 -7.34 12.96
CA ILE A 107 12.27 -7.42 14.41
C ILE A 107 12.67 -8.84 14.77
N LYS A 108 13.62 -8.94 15.68
CA LYS A 108 13.97 -10.18 16.37
C LYS A 108 12.80 -10.75 17.18
N ASN A 109 11.76 -9.98 17.42
CA ASN A 109 10.61 -10.33 18.24
C ASN A 109 9.42 -10.70 17.38
N LYS A 110 8.70 -11.73 17.78
CA LYS A 110 7.45 -12.18 17.15
C LYS A 110 6.39 -11.08 17.25
N ILE A 111 5.85 -10.66 16.11
CA ILE A 111 4.77 -9.68 16.04
C ILE A 111 3.49 -10.31 16.59
N ASP A 112 2.84 -9.60 17.53
CA ASP A 112 1.49 -9.94 17.97
C ASP A 112 0.46 -9.30 17.01
N TYR A 113 0.05 -10.07 16.00
CA TYR A 113 -0.96 -9.64 15.04
C TYR A 113 -2.33 -9.39 15.67
N ALA A 114 -2.69 -10.12 16.75
CA ALA A 114 -3.94 -9.87 17.46
C ALA A 114 -4.00 -8.43 17.98
N LYS A 115 -2.88 -7.94 18.52
CA LYS A 115 -2.76 -6.55 18.99
C LYS A 115 -2.88 -5.54 17.84
N PHE A 116 -2.26 -5.79 16.69
CA PHE A 116 -2.37 -4.93 15.52
C PHE A 116 -3.80 -4.88 14.98
N PHE A 117 -4.44 -6.02 14.76
CA PHE A 117 -5.84 -6.06 14.32
C PHE A 117 -6.79 -5.43 15.34
N GLY A 118 -6.54 -5.65 16.64
CA GLY A 118 -7.29 -5.03 17.73
C GLY A 118 -7.20 -3.49 17.70
N LEU A 119 -6.00 -2.93 17.49
CA LEU A 119 -5.78 -1.50 17.35
C LEU A 119 -6.47 -0.95 16.10
N ALA A 120 -6.29 -1.57 14.94
CA ALA A 120 -6.96 -1.14 13.72
C ALA A 120 -8.49 -1.10 13.90
N LYS A 121 -9.08 -2.15 14.49
CA LYS A 121 -10.51 -2.23 14.79
C LYS A 121 -10.97 -1.15 15.79
N LYS A 122 -10.20 -0.86 16.83
CA LYS A 122 -10.46 0.21 17.81
C LYS A 122 -10.68 1.56 17.13
N TYR A 123 -9.94 1.83 16.06
CA TYR A 123 -10.02 3.07 15.29
C TYR A 123 -10.90 2.97 14.04
N ASN A 124 -11.61 1.85 13.86
CA ASN A 124 -12.45 1.56 12.68
C ASN A 124 -11.65 1.66 11.37
N ARG A 125 -10.46 1.06 11.36
CA ARG A 125 -9.59 0.96 10.18
C ARG A 125 -9.42 -0.51 9.80
N HIS A 126 -9.12 -0.77 8.53
CA HIS A 126 -8.84 -2.10 8.00
C HIS A 126 -7.33 -2.28 7.89
N LEU A 127 -6.80 -3.35 8.48
CA LEU A 127 -5.39 -3.70 8.35
C LEU A 127 -5.21 -4.71 7.22
N LEU A 128 -4.49 -4.30 6.19
CA LEU A 128 -4.08 -5.14 5.08
C LEU A 128 -2.62 -5.57 5.28
N LEU A 129 -2.36 -6.87 5.20
CA LEU A 129 -1.01 -7.41 5.31
C LEU A 129 -0.42 -7.61 3.92
N GLU A 130 0.82 -7.20 3.75
CA GLU A 130 1.59 -7.45 2.54
C GLU A 130 2.42 -8.72 2.71
N PRO A 131 2.24 -9.76 1.85
CA PRO A 131 3.07 -10.94 1.89
C PRO A 131 4.49 -10.60 1.42
N LEU A 132 5.49 -11.01 2.20
CA LEU A 132 6.89 -10.81 1.83
C LEU A 132 7.69 -12.10 2.09
N LYS A 133 8.32 -12.64 1.04
CA LYS A 133 9.17 -13.83 1.14
C LYS A 133 10.22 -13.72 2.24
N GLY A 134 10.30 -14.76 3.07
CA GLY A 134 11.23 -14.80 4.20
C GLY A 134 10.75 -14.13 5.48
N THR A 135 9.51 -13.67 5.51
CA THR A 135 8.83 -13.17 6.72
C THR A 135 7.60 -14.00 7.04
N TYR A 136 6.89 -13.68 8.10
CA TYR A 136 5.55 -14.21 8.37
C TYR A 136 4.57 -13.05 8.57
N PRO A 137 3.44 -13.05 7.84
CA PRO A 137 3.09 -13.96 6.75
C PRO A 137 3.93 -13.70 5.50
N GLY A 138 4.48 -14.77 4.89
CA GLY A 138 5.37 -14.68 3.73
C GLY A 138 4.69 -15.01 2.39
N ALA A 139 3.58 -15.77 2.46
CA ALA A 139 2.79 -16.16 1.31
C ALA A 139 1.38 -15.57 1.39
N LEU A 140 0.74 -15.38 0.23
CA LEU A 140 -0.62 -14.82 0.16
C LEU A 140 -1.63 -15.67 0.94
N GLU A 141 -1.53 -16.99 0.88
CA GLU A 141 -2.42 -17.88 1.65
C GLU A 141 -2.26 -17.73 3.16
N GLU A 142 -1.05 -17.48 3.65
CA GLU A 142 -0.80 -17.17 5.06
C GLU A 142 -1.43 -15.86 5.47
N VAL A 143 -1.32 -14.83 4.60
CA VAL A 143 -2.00 -13.53 4.80
C VAL A 143 -3.50 -13.73 4.89
N VAL A 144 -4.10 -14.45 3.94
CA VAL A 144 -5.54 -14.71 3.92
C VAL A 144 -6.00 -15.38 5.22
N LYS A 145 -5.35 -16.49 5.62
CA LYS A 145 -5.69 -17.20 6.85
C LYS A 145 -5.57 -16.31 8.09
N LEU A 146 -4.50 -15.53 8.17
CA LEU A 146 -4.25 -14.65 9.32
C LEU A 146 -5.28 -13.51 9.37
N GLN A 147 -5.59 -12.86 8.25
CA GLN A 147 -6.57 -11.79 8.20
C GLN A 147 -8.00 -12.30 8.51
N GLU A 148 -8.40 -13.43 7.92
CA GLU A 148 -9.71 -14.05 8.19
C GLU A 148 -9.89 -14.42 9.66
N GLN A 149 -8.82 -14.85 10.35
CA GLN A 149 -8.86 -15.11 11.80
C GLN A 149 -9.30 -13.89 12.62
N TYR A 150 -9.01 -12.68 12.13
CA TYR A 150 -9.38 -11.41 12.79
C TYR A 150 -10.55 -10.69 12.14
N GLY A 151 -11.23 -11.35 11.19
CA GLY A 151 -12.43 -10.82 10.52
C GLY A 151 -12.13 -9.81 9.42
N GLU A 152 -10.90 -9.79 8.89
CA GLU A 152 -10.52 -8.97 7.73
C GLU A 152 -10.54 -9.81 6.46
N SER A 153 -11.30 -9.38 5.46
CA SER A 153 -11.45 -10.08 4.18
C SER A 153 -10.86 -9.32 2.99
N ASP A 154 -10.60 -8.02 3.16
CA ASP A 154 -9.99 -7.17 2.13
C ASP A 154 -8.48 -7.49 2.04
N LEU A 155 -7.95 -7.59 0.83
CA LEU A 155 -6.56 -7.97 0.59
C LEU A 155 -5.76 -6.85 -0.07
N HIS A 156 -4.46 -6.84 0.25
CA HIS A 156 -3.43 -6.13 -0.46
C HIS A 156 -2.53 -7.13 -1.20
N LEU A 157 -2.20 -6.84 -2.44
CA LEU A 157 -1.21 -7.60 -3.21
C LEU A 157 0.02 -6.76 -3.48
N CYS A 158 1.18 -7.40 -3.47
CA CYS A 158 2.42 -6.83 -3.97
C CYS A 158 2.95 -7.69 -5.11
N LEU A 159 2.80 -7.19 -6.34
CA LEU A 159 3.30 -7.87 -7.54
C LEU A 159 4.73 -7.46 -7.90
N LYS A 160 5.44 -6.80 -7.01
CA LYS A 160 6.84 -6.41 -7.18
C LYS A 160 7.77 -7.63 -7.19
N ASN A 161 7.44 -8.61 -6.37
CA ASN A 161 8.18 -9.87 -6.30
C ASN A 161 7.37 -10.93 -7.03
N THR A 162 7.79 -11.30 -8.19
CA THR A 162 7.21 -12.15 -9.23
C THR A 162 6.79 -13.58 -8.83
N GLU A 163 6.70 -13.88 -7.56
CA GLU A 163 6.40 -15.22 -7.04
C GLU A 163 4.93 -15.44 -6.63
N ILE A 164 4.04 -14.47 -6.93
CA ILE A 164 2.61 -14.78 -6.83
C ILE A 164 2.27 -15.69 -7.99
N ASN A 165 1.90 -16.93 -7.67
CA ASN A 165 1.37 -17.85 -8.63
C ASN A 165 0.14 -17.22 -9.30
N HIS A 166 0.05 -17.27 -10.63
CA HIS A 166 -1.09 -16.73 -11.37
C HIS A 166 -2.43 -17.27 -10.86
N ASP A 167 -2.47 -18.54 -10.49
CA ASP A 167 -3.69 -19.18 -9.97
C ASP A 167 -4.13 -18.56 -8.64
N ASP A 168 -3.20 -18.23 -7.75
CA ASP A 168 -3.49 -17.56 -6.47
C ASP A 168 -4.02 -16.14 -6.68
N PHE A 169 -3.49 -15.43 -7.66
CA PHE A 169 -3.96 -14.10 -8.01
C PHE A 169 -5.44 -14.13 -8.41
N TYR A 170 -5.83 -15.01 -9.34
CA TYR A 170 -7.22 -15.08 -9.81
C TYR A 170 -8.17 -15.57 -8.72
N LYS A 171 -7.73 -16.46 -7.84
CA LYS A 171 -8.52 -16.96 -6.71
C LYS A 171 -8.97 -15.86 -5.75
N TYR A 172 -8.15 -14.82 -5.57
CA TYR A 172 -8.40 -13.77 -4.59
C TYR A 172 -8.71 -12.39 -5.16
N ILE A 173 -8.79 -12.25 -6.49
CA ILE A 173 -8.87 -10.97 -7.18
C ILE A 173 -10.03 -10.08 -6.69
N ASP A 174 -11.18 -10.67 -6.38
CA ASP A 174 -12.36 -9.93 -5.93
C ASP A 174 -12.20 -9.34 -4.52
N LYS A 175 -11.31 -9.92 -3.72
CA LYS A 175 -10.97 -9.45 -2.38
C LYS A 175 -9.91 -8.36 -2.39
N VAL A 176 -9.18 -8.18 -3.49
CA VAL A 176 -8.07 -7.22 -3.59
C VAL A 176 -8.60 -5.79 -3.66
N LYS A 177 -8.19 -4.95 -2.71
CA LYS A 177 -8.57 -3.52 -2.65
C LYS A 177 -7.44 -2.59 -3.05
N ASN A 178 -6.21 -3.05 -2.93
CA ASN A 178 -5.03 -2.34 -3.40
C ASN A 178 -4.00 -3.33 -3.93
N CYS A 179 -3.24 -2.92 -4.93
CA CYS A 179 -2.18 -3.74 -5.52
C CYS A 179 -0.96 -2.88 -5.79
N HIS A 180 0.15 -3.19 -5.12
CA HIS A 180 1.45 -2.63 -5.47
C HIS A 180 2.01 -3.36 -6.69
N ILE A 181 2.48 -2.60 -7.67
CA ILE A 181 3.02 -3.13 -8.89
C ILE A 181 4.14 -2.23 -9.43
N SER A 182 5.22 -2.83 -9.92
CA SER A 182 6.20 -2.08 -10.70
C SER A 182 5.63 -1.72 -12.07
N PHE A 183 6.13 -0.63 -12.65
CA PHE A 183 5.66 -0.19 -13.98
C PHE A 183 5.85 -1.26 -15.07
N GLU A 184 6.94 -2.00 -15.02
CA GLU A 184 7.21 -3.07 -15.99
C GLU A 184 6.20 -4.21 -15.88
N LEU A 185 5.88 -4.64 -14.67
CA LEU A 185 4.88 -5.68 -14.43
C LEU A 185 3.46 -5.19 -14.76
N TYR A 186 3.15 -3.92 -14.50
CA TYR A 186 1.89 -3.32 -14.92
C TYR A 186 1.70 -3.42 -16.44
N LEU A 187 2.72 -3.08 -17.23
CA LEU A 187 2.67 -3.22 -18.67
C LEU A 187 2.50 -4.67 -19.13
N LYS A 188 3.20 -5.60 -18.47
CA LYS A 188 3.15 -7.02 -18.79
C LYS A 188 1.80 -7.65 -18.53
N TYR A 189 1.18 -7.33 -17.38
CA TYR A 189 -0.05 -7.96 -16.90
C TYR A 189 -1.31 -7.08 -17.06
N TYR A 190 -1.21 -6.01 -17.79
CA TYR A 190 -2.28 -5.03 -17.95
C TYR A 190 -3.66 -5.64 -18.33
N LYS A 191 -3.67 -6.66 -19.19
CA LYS A 191 -4.92 -7.29 -19.64
C LYS A 191 -5.55 -8.14 -18.55
N GLU A 192 -4.74 -8.82 -17.78
CA GLU A 192 -5.16 -9.69 -16.68
C GLU A 192 -5.65 -8.86 -15.48
N LEU A 193 -5.01 -7.71 -15.27
CA LEU A 193 -5.27 -6.81 -14.16
C LEU A 193 -6.54 -5.95 -14.34
N LYS A 194 -7.21 -6.04 -15.51
CA LYS A 194 -8.39 -5.22 -15.85
C LYS A 194 -9.56 -5.28 -14.85
N ASN A 195 -9.61 -6.33 -14.03
CA ASN A 195 -10.64 -6.52 -13.02
C ASN A 195 -10.29 -5.87 -11.68
N LEU A 196 -9.04 -5.46 -11.46
CA LEU A 196 -8.67 -4.70 -10.27
C LEU A 196 -9.08 -3.24 -10.41
N LYS A 197 -9.64 -2.72 -9.32
CA LYS A 197 -10.13 -1.33 -9.29
C LYS A 197 -9.01 -0.32 -9.15
N ARG A 198 -7.95 -0.66 -8.40
CA ARG A 198 -6.87 0.25 -8.04
C ARG A 198 -5.51 -0.40 -8.10
N PHE A 199 -4.54 0.37 -8.58
CA PHE A 199 -3.13 0.02 -8.57
C PHE A 199 -2.31 1.14 -7.98
N THR A 200 -1.32 0.78 -7.18
CA THR A 200 -0.32 1.71 -6.68
C THR A 200 1.02 1.39 -7.32
N LEU A 201 1.53 2.32 -8.12
CA LEU A 201 2.85 2.19 -8.71
C LEU A 201 3.93 2.43 -7.66
N GLU A 202 4.88 1.52 -7.60
CA GLU A 202 6.16 1.70 -6.94
C GLU A 202 7.20 2.07 -8.00
N ILE A 203 7.91 3.15 -7.78
CA ILE A 203 8.88 3.73 -8.70
C ILE A 203 10.28 3.59 -8.15
#